data_2aa955355da6f1baf8381fb4fb093b92
#
_entry.id   2aa955355da6f1baf8381fb4fb093b92
#
_cell.length_a   1.000
_cell.length_b   1.000
_cell.length_c   1.000
_cell.angle_alpha   90.00
_cell.angle_beta   90.00
_cell.angle_gamma   90.00
#
_symmetry.space_group_name_H-M   'P 1'
#
loop_
_entity.id
_entity.type
_entity.pdbx_description
1 polymer ?
#
loop_
_entity_poly.entity_id
_entity_poly.type
_entity_poly.pdbx_seq_one_letter_code
_entity_poly.pdbx_strand_id
1 'polypeptide(L)'
;MDNVLQNDSVSQFKKRVFSGVQPSGGLTLGNYLGAIKRFVQMQDDDYETIYCVVDLHAITVWQNPKILRQNTRELAAFFIASGLDPSKSTLFTQSAVPEHAQLGWVFNCVARMGWMQRMTQFKDKAGKNAQNASLGLFGYPALMAADILAYHATHVPVGDDQKQHLELTRDIAIKFNHDYEVNFFPVTEPVIGGPAARVMSLRDGTKKMSKSDPSDLSRINTVSYTHLRAHET
;
A
#
# COMPACT_ATOMS: atom_id res chain seq x y z
N MET A 1 -0.13 1.19 -35.70
CA MET A 1 -0.28 -0.26 -35.41
C MET A 1 -0.16 -0.57 -33.91
N ASP A 2 -0.38 0.45 -33.02
CA ASP A 2 -0.02 0.33 -31.58
C ASP A 2 -1.21 0.15 -30.62
N ASN A 3 -2.40 -0.14 -31.12
CA ASN A 3 -3.62 -0.17 -30.29
C ASN A 3 -4.21 -1.59 -30.02
N VAL A 4 -3.55 -2.65 -30.48
CA VAL A 4 -4.10 -4.02 -30.37
C VAL A 4 -3.47 -4.82 -29.21
N LEU A 5 -2.28 -4.43 -28.72
CA LEU A 5 -1.56 -5.20 -27.68
C LEU A 5 -1.99 -4.92 -26.24
N GLN A 6 -2.79 -3.87 -25.98
CA GLN A 6 -3.14 -3.49 -24.60
C GLN A 6 -4.35 -4.24 -24.02
N ASN A 7 -5.24 -4.80 -24.85
CA ASN A 7 -6.47 -5.43 -24.33
C ASN A 7 -6.38 -6.94 -24.07
N ASP A 8 -5.39 -7.63 -24.67
CA ASP A 8 -5.28 -9.09 -24.54
C ASP A 8 -4.48 -9.57 -23.32
N SER A 9 -3.69 -8.68 -22.68
CA SER A 9 -2.80 -9.07 -21.59
C SER A 9 -3.51 -9.34 -20.26
N VAL A 10 -4.66 -8.73 -20.01
CA VAL A 10 -5.44 -8.95 -18.77
C VAL A 10 -6.22 -10.27 -18.81
N SER A 11 -6.61 -10.74 -19.99
CA SER A 11 -7.36 -11.99 -20.14
C SER A 11 -6.55 -13.25 -19.83
N GLN A 12 -5.21 -13.16 -19.87
CA GLN A 12 -4.31 -14.29 -19.61
C GLN A 12 -4.10 -14.54 -18.09
N PHE A 13 -4.31 -13.54 -17.24
CA PHE A 13 -4.08 -13.62 -15.81
C PHE A 13 -5.41 -13.67 -15.05
N LYS A 14 -5.44 -14.48 -13.98
CA LYS A 14 -6.58 -14.51 -13.06
C LYS A 14 -6.81 -13.12 -12.46
N LYS A 15 -8.07 -12.72 -12.37
CA LYS A 15 -8.41 -11.45 -11.69
C LYS A 15 -7.99 -11.50 -10.22
N ARG A 16 -6.93 -10.80 -9.90
CA ARG A 16 -6.33 -10.77 -8.57
C ARG A 16 -6.12 -9.34 -8.09
N VAL A 17 -6.55 -9.09 -6.89
CA VAL A 17 -6.35 -7.82 -6.19
C VAL A 17 -5.25 -7.97 -5.17
N PHE A 18 -4.30 -7.04 -5.17
CA PHE A 18 -3.31 -6.88 -4.12
C PHE A 18 -3.44 -5.51 -3.48
N SER A 19 -3.36 -5.45 -2.16
CA SER A 19 -3.19 -4.20 -1.43
C SER A 19 -2.44 -4.40 -0.12
N GLY A 20 -1.81 -3.33 0.34
CA GLY A 20 -1.02 -3.37 1.57
C GLY A 20 -1.24 -2.15 2.46
N VAL A 21 -1.13 -2.35 3.76
CA VAL A 21 -1.18 -1.28 4.76
C VAL A 21 0.04 -1.33 5.64
N GLN A 22 0.69 -0.17 5.83
CA GLN A 22 1.86 -0.08 6.71
C GLN A 22 1.47 -0.10 8.19
N PRO A 23 2.15 -0.92 9.02
CA PRO A 23 1.94 -0.98 10.46
C PRO A 23 2.63 0.17 11.19
N SER A 24 2.43 1.40 10.73
CA SER A 24 3.04 2.61 11.27
C SER A 24 2.05 3.37 12.15
N GLY A 25 2.01 3.05 13.46
CA GLY A 25 1.14 3.70 14.46
C GLY A 25 -0.30 3.22 14.46
N GLY A 26 -1.11 3.78 15.37
CA GLY A 26 -2.52 3.44 15.54
C GLY A 26 -3.36 3.74 14.30
N LEU A 27 -4.36 2.91 14.05
CA LEU A 27 -5.30 3.10 12.95
C LEU A 27 -6.35 4.15 13.31
N THR A 28 -6.74 4.93 12.32
CA THR A 28 -7.77 5.96 12.45
C THR A 28 -9.02 5.58 11.65
N LEU A 29 -10.12 6.24 11.93
CA LEU A 29 -11.34 6.13 11.13
C LEU A 29 -11.07 6.39 9.64
N GLY A 30 -10.11 7.29 9.33
CA GLY A 30 -9.68 7.56 7.96
C GLY A 30 -9.05 6.35 7.28
N ASN A 31 -8.28 5.54 8.00
CA ASN A 31 -7.71 4.30 7.47
C ASN A 31 -8.80 3.24 7.23
N TYR A 32 -9.75 3.12 8.16
CA TYR A 32 -10.86 2.19 8.02
C TYR A 32 -11.73 2.52 6.81
N LEU A 33 -12.26 3.75 6.74
CA LEU A 33 -13.16 4.17 5.67
C LEU A 33 -12.45 4.33 4.32
N GLY A 34 -11.17 4.73 4.33
CA GLY A 34 -10.39 4.98 3.11
C GLY A 34 -9.83 3.73 2.44
N ALA A 35 -9.66 2.63 3.19
CA ALA A 35 -9.06 1.41 2.67
C ALA A 35 -9.75 0.13 3.15
N ILE A 36 -9.76 -0.13 4.47
CA ILE A 36 -10.06 -1.46 5.02
C ILE A 36 -11.51 -1.87 4.77
N LYS A 37 -12.46 -0.94 4.91
CA LYS A 37 -13.87 -1.18 4.57
C LYS A 37 -14.03 -1.69 3.14
N ARG A 38 -13.26 -1.14 2.21
CA ARG A 38 -13.28 -1.56 0.80
C ARG A 38 -12.67 -2.96 0.63
N PHE A 39 -11.60 -3.29 1.34
CA PHE A 39 -11.02 -4.62 1.30
C PHE A 39 -12.02 -5.68 1.74
N VAL A 40 -12.78 -5.41 2.81
CA VAL A 40 -13.86 -6.28 3.28
C VAL A 40 -14.95 -6.45 2.22
N GLN A 41 -15.32 -5.39 1.49
CA GLN A 41 -16.30 -5.48 0.42
C GLN A 41 -15.79 -6.29 -0.78
N MET A 42 -14.52 -6.09 -1.16
CA MET A 42 -13.92 -6.73 -2.34
C MET A 42 -13.72 -8.25 -2.19
N GLN A 43 -13.70 -8.79 -0.96
CA GLN A 43 -13.60 -10.24 -0.74
C GLN A 43 -14.83 -11.02 -1.24
N ASP A 44 -15.95 -10.33 -1.45
CA ASP A 44 -17.19 -10.90 -1.96
C ASP A 44 -17.38 -10.64 -3.48
N ASP A 45 -16.47 -9.91 -4.11
CA ASP A 45 -16.45 -9.65 -5.54
C ASP A 45 -15.74 -10.79 -6.31
N ASP A 46 -15.78 -10.74 -7.65
CA ASP A 46 -15.13 -11.71 -8.55
C ASP A 46 -13.60 -11.50 -8.64
N TYR A 47 -12.94 -11.48 -7.48
CA TYR A 47 -11.48 -11.34 -7.37
C TYR A 47 -10.89 -12.36 -6.39
N GLU A 48 -9.70 -12.85 -6.69
CA GLU A 48 -8.82 -13.39 -5.64
C GLU A 48 -8.17 -12.22 -4.91
N THR A 49 -8.43 -12.09 -3.63
CA THR A 49 -7.97 -10.93 -2.83
C THR A 49 -6.79 -11.30 -1.92
N ILE A 50 -5.74 -10.48 -2.01
CA ILE A 50 -4.50 -10.63 -1.25
C ILE A 50 -4.21 -9.31 -0.52
N TYR A 51 -4.14 -9.38 0.80
CA TYR A 51 -3.86 -8.22 1.65
C TYR A 51 -2.61 -8.45 2.49
N CYS A 52 -1.77 -7.44 2.55
CA CYS A 52 -0.45 -7.53 3.15
C CYS A 52 -0.24 -6.46 4.23
N VAL A 53 0.27 -6.87 5.38
CA VAL A 53 0.85 -5.94 6.35
C VAL A 53 2.28 -5.65 5.90
N VAL A 54 2.50 -4.45 5.32
CA VAL A 54 3.76 -4.12 4.63
C VAL A 54 4.79 -3.51 5.60
N ASP A 55 5.38 -4.36 6.41
CA ASP A 55 6.35 -4.01 7.45
C ASP A 55 7.73 -3.64 6.89
N LEU A 56 8.14 -4.16 5.72
CA LEU A 56 9.36 -3.73 5.04
C LEU A 56 9.24 -2.28 4.53
N HIS A 57 8.06 -1.84 4.12
CA HIS A 57 7.83 -0.43 3.82
C HIS A 57 7.89 0.46 5.06
N ALA A 58 7.50 -0.05 6.22
CA ALA A 58 7.55 0.72 7.46
C ALA A 58 8.98 1.05 7.86
N ILE A 59 9.94 0.15 7.66
CA ILE A 59 11.35 0.34 8.04
C ILE A 59 12.13 1.26 7.10
N THR A 60 11.54 1.75 6.01
CA THR A 60 12.16 2.81 5.18
C THR A 60 12.40 4.10 5.97
N VAL A 61 11.66 4.27 7.05
CA VAL A 61 11.87 5.27 8.10
C VAL A 61 12.12 4.52 9.41
N TRP A 62 13.00 5.03 10.25
CA TRP A 62 13.33 4.36 11.51
C TRP A 62 12.10 4.02 12.35
N GLN A 63 12.02 2.79 12.81
CA GLN A 63 10.96 2.26 13.67
C GLN A 63 11.57 1.62 14.92
N ASN A 64 10.92 1.81 16.06
CA ASN A 64 11.26 1.01 17.24
C ASN A 64 10.84 -0.45 17.01
N PRO A 65 11.74 -1.45 17.11
CA PRO A 65 11.42 -2.83 16.75
C PRO A 65 10.29 -3.47 17.57
N LYS A 66 10.19 -3.12 18.87
CA LYS A 66 9.13 -3.63 19.75
C LYS A 66 7.77 -3.08 19.35
N ILE A 67 7.72 -1.77 19.07
CA ILE A 67 6.51 -1.07 18.63
C ILE A 67 6.10 -1.56 17.23
N LEU A 68 7.04 -1.71 16.31
CA LEU A 68 6.74 -2.23 14.96
C LEU A 68 6.11 -3.64 15.03
N ARG A 69 6.67 -4.53 15.86
CA ARG A 69 6.12 -5.87 16.06
C ARG A 69 4.70 -5.85 16.63
N GLN A 70 4.45 -4.97 17.60
CA GLN A 70 3.12 -4.78 18.17
C GLN A 70 2.15 -4.26 17.13
N ASN A 71 2.48 -3.17 16.43
CA ASN A 71 1.65 -2.57 15.39
C ASN A 71 1.32 -3.54 14.25
N THR A 72 2.28 -4.41 13.87
CA THR A 72 2.06 -5.45 12.85
C THR A 72 0.97 -6.42 13.27
N ARG A 73 1.00 -6.89 14.52
CA ARG A 73 -0.03 -7.78 15.07
C ARG A 73 -1.38 -7.10 15.22
N GLU A 74 -1.38 -5.87 15.74
CA GLU A 74 -2.60 -5.08 15.91
C GLU A 74 -3.27 -4.78 14.57
N LEU A 75 -2.49 -4.47 13.52
CA LEU A 75 -3.03 -4.24 12.19
C LEU A 75 -3.65 -5.52 11.60
N ALA A 76 -3.00 -6.66 11.73
CA ALA A 76 -3.55 -7.94 11.27
C ALA A 76 -4.86 -8.29 12.03
N ALA A 77 -4.86 -8.12 13.36
CA ALA A 77 -6.06 -8.30 14.18
C ALA A 77 -7.19 -7.34 13.77
N PHE A 78 -6.84 -6.10 13.43
CA PHE A 78 -7.80 -5.10 12.99
C PHE A 78 -8.44 -5.45 11.63
N PHE A 79 -7.68 -6.00 10.69
CA PHE A 79 -8.24 -6.50 9.43
C PHE A 79 -9.34 -7.53 9.68
N ILE A 80 -9.04 -8.53 10.53
CA ILE A 80 -9.99 -9.61 10.86
C ILE A 80 -11.20 -9.04 11.62
N ALA A 81 -10.97 -8.20 12.63
CA ALA A 81 -12.05 -7.56 13.41
C ALA A 81 -12.94 -6.63 12.57
N SER A 82 -12.41 -6.11 11.46
CA SER A 82 -13.18 -5.28 10.52
C SER A 82 -14.03 -6.09 9.54
N GLY A 83 -13.93 -7.43 9.57
CA GLY A 83 -14.71 -8.33 8.75
C GLY A 83 -13.95 -8.97 7.58
N LEU A 84 -12.62 -8.81 7.52
CA LEU A 84 -11.82 -9.57 6.55
C LEU A 84 -11.81 -11.05 6.96
N ASP A 85 -12.31 -11.90 6.09
CA ASP A 85 -12.42 -13.34 6.30
C ASP A 85 -11.19 -14.06 5.73
N PRO A 86 -10.33 -14.68 6.58
CA PRO A 86 -9.16 -15.42 6.11
C PRO A 86 -9.48 -16.66 5.25
N SER A 87 -10.74 -17.12 5.24
CA SER A 87 -11.17 -18.21 4.34
C SER A 87 -11.44 -17.72 2.91
N LYS A 88 -11.68 -16.41 2.73
CA LYS A 88 -11.95 -15.77 1.43
C LYS A 88 -10.75 -15.00 0.89
N SER A 89 -9.97 -14.41 1.78
CA SER A 89 -8.85 -13.52 1.44
C SER A 89 -7.54 -14.03 2.04
N THR A 90 -6.45 -13.91 1.28
CA THR A 90 -5.11 -14.15 1.84
C THR A 90 -4.66 -12.92 2.64
N LEU A 91 -4.29 -13.12 3.91
CA LEU A 91 -3.70 -12.08 4.77
C LEU A 91 -2.35 -12.55 5.33
N PHE A 92 -1.31 -11.74 5.15
CA PHE A 92 0.03 -12.08 5.63
C PHE A 92 0.87 -10.83 5.93
N THR A 93 2.05 -11.04 6.52
CA THR A 93 3.05 -10.00 6.76
C THR A 93 4.12 -10.06 5.68
N GLN A 94 4.48 -8.95 5.08
CA GLN A 94 5.40 -8.85 3.94
C GLN A 94 6.75 -9.52 4.22
N SER A 95 7.34 -9.30 5.39
CA SER A 95 8.63 -9.89 5.76
C SER A 95 8.60 -11.42 5.93
N ALA A 96 7.42 -12.04 6.01
CA ALA A 96 7.28 -13.49 6.05
C ALA A 96 7.49 -14.15 4.67
N VAL A 97 7.51 -13.35 3.59
CA VAL A 97 7.72 -13.80 2.21
C VAL A 97 8.97 -13.10 1.63
N PRO A 98 10.15 -13.74 1.71
CA PRO A 98 11.43 -13.12 1.29
C PRO A 98 11.46 -12.67 -0.17
N GLU A 99 10.66 -13.29 -1.01
CA GLU A 99 10.55 -13.02 -2.45
C GLU A 99 10.18 -11.57 -2.75
N HIS A 100 9.47 -10.88 -1.86
CA HIS A 100 9.20 -9.44 -1.98
C HIS A 100 10.49 -8.63 -2.08
N ALA A 101 11.44 -8.88 -1.17
CA ALA A 101 12.72 -8.20 -1.17
C ALA A 101 13.62 -8.63 -2.35
N GLN A 102 13.58 -9.91 -2.72
CA GLN A 102 14.35 -10.45 -3.83
C GLN A 102 13.86 -9.86 -5.15
N LEU A 103 12.56 -9.87 -5.41
CA LEU A 103 11.98 -9.26 -6.62
C LEU A 103 12.13 -7.74 -6.60
N GLY A 104 12.04 -7.11 -5.42
CA GLY A 104 12.34 -5.68 -5.24
C GLY A 104 13.75 -5.32 -5.67
N TRP A 105 14.75 -6.17 -5.39
CA TRP A 105 16.11 -6.00 -5.90
C TRP A 105 16.16 -6.10 -7.42
N VAL A 106 15.53 -7.10 -8.02
CA VAL A 106 15.46 -7.25 -9.48
C VAL A 106 14.84 -6.00 -10.11
N PHE A 107 13.74 -5.49 -9.54
CA PHE A 107 13.08 -4.29 -10.05
C PHE A 107 13.88 -3.00 -9.84
N ASN A 108 14.72 -2.92 -8.81
CA ASN A 108 15.70 -1.83 -8.70
C ASN A 108 16.71 -1.86 -9.86
N CYS A 109 17.02 -3.05 -10.42
CA CYS A 109 17.89 -3.18 -11.59
C CYS A 109 17.16 -2.90 -12.92
N VAL A 110 15.83 -3.03 -12.96
CA VAL A 110 14.99 -2.76 -14.15
C VAL A 110 14.55 -1.30 -14.20
N ALA A 111 14.17 -0.72 -13.06
CA ALA A 111 13.66 0.65 -12.96
C ALA A 111 14.75 1.67 -13.34
N ARG A 112 14.34 2.74 -14.01
CA ARG A 112 15.26 3.81 -14.40
C ARG A 112 15.36 4.87 -13.31
N MET A 113 16.56 5.38 -13.04
CA MET A 113 16.78 6.47 -12.09
C MET A 113 15.86 7.67 -12.32
N GLY A 114 15.65 8.06 -13.59
CA GLY A 114 14.76 9.17 -13.93
C GLY A 114 13.28 8.93 -13.57
N TRP A 115 12.83 7.67 -13.52
CA TRP A 115 11.49 7.33 -13.04
C TRP A 115 11.39 7.52 -11.53
N MET A 116 12.37 6.98 -10.80
CA MET A 116 12.43 7.07 -9.33
C MET A 116 12.54 8.53 -8.85
N GLN A 117 13.34 9.35 -9.53
CA GLN A 117 13.52 10.77 -9.20
C GLN A 117 12.25 11.60 -9.39
N ARG A 118 11.32 11.18 -10.25
CA ARG A 118 10.04 11.87 -10.46
C ARG A 118 9.02 11.56 -9.37
N MET A 119 9.25 10.54 -8.54
CA MET A 119 8.33 10.15 -7.46
C MET A 119 8.22 11.27 -6.42
N THR A 120 7.02 11.83 -6.29
CA THR A 120 6.77 12.98 -5.41
C THR A 120 6.88 12.61 -3.93
N GLN A 121 6.45 11.42 -3.55
CA GLN A 121 6.46 10.99 -2.15
C GLN A 121 7.88 10.90 -1.53
N PHE A 122 8.92 10.62 -2.32
CA PHE A 122 10.28 10.72 -1.81
C PHE A 122 10.60 12.16 -1.38
N LYS A 123 10.25 13.14 -2.21
CA LYS A 123 10.48 14.56 -1.93
C LYS A 123 9.71 15.01 -0.69
N ASP A 124 8.47 14.56 -0.54
CA ASP A 124 7.60 14.91 0.59
C ASP A 124 8.10 14.31 1.91
N LYS A 125 8.51 13.04 1.90
CA LYS A 125 8.98 12.32 3.11
C LYS A 125 10.41 12.67 3.50
N ALA A 126 11.31 12.87 2.54
CA ALA A 126 12.70 13.26 2.79
C ALA A 126 12.80 14.73 3.23
N GLY A 127 11.88 15.60 2.76
CA GLY A 127 11.82 17.02 3.13
C GLY A 127 13.15 17.74 2.89
N LYS A 128 13.50 18.67 3.80
CA LYS A 128 14.75 19.44 3.73
C LYS A 128 16.02 18.60 4.02
N ASN A 129 15.86 17.40 4.56
CA ASN A 129 16.96 16.52 4.99
C ASN A 129 17.14 15.31 4.05
N ALA A 130 16.97 15.50 2.75
CA ALA A 130 17.08 14.42 1.77
C ALA A 130 18.42 13.65 1.84
N GLN A 131 19.50 14.30 2.27
CA GLN A 131 20.81 13.67 2.47
C GLN A 131 20.82 12.61 3.58
N ASN A 132 19.91 12.72 4.56
CA ASN A 132 19.79 11.77 5.68
C ASN A 132 18.70 10.72 5.44
N ALA A 133 18.04 10.76 4.29
CA ALA A 133 17.04 9.76 3.92
C ALA A 133 17.72 8.43 3.61
N SER A 134 17.09 7.31 4.01
CA SER A 134 17.59 5.98 3.69
C SER A 134 17.46 5.70 2.19
N LEU A 135 18.35 4.85 1.64
CA LEU A 135 18.20 4.34 0.28
C LEU A 135 16.87 3.58 0.11
N GLY A 136 16.39 2.92 1.15
CA GLY A 136 15.10 2.28 1.17
C GLY A 136 13.94 3.25 0.93
N LEU A 137 14.03 4.48 1.44
CA LEU A 137 13.02 5.52 1.18
C LEU A 137 13.03 5.98 -0.29
N PHE A 138 14.16 5.90 -0.97
CA PHE A 138 14.24 6.18 -2.40
C PHE A 138 13.78 4.98 -3.23
N GLY A 139 14.15 3.75 -2.83
CA GLY A 139 13.91 2.51 -3.57
C GLY A 139 12.54 1.85 -3.33
N TYR A 140 11.78 2.28 -2.28
CA TYR A 140 10.54 1.59 -1.94
C TYR A 140 9.49 1.51 -3.06
N PRO A 141 9.41 2.40 -4.06
CA PRO A 141 8.45 2.23 -5.14
C PRO A 141 8.73 0.98 -6.00
N ALA A 142 10.01 0.56 -6.12
CA ALA A 142 10.36 -0.71 -6.76
C ALA A 142 9.97 -1.92 -5.90
N LEU A 143 10.08 -1.81 -4.57
CA LEU A 143 9.56 -2.82 -3.65
C LEU A 143 8.03 -2.92 -3.72
N MET A 144 7.32 -1.80 -3.84
CA MET A 144 5.86 -1.80 -4.02
C MET A 144 5.47 -2.48 -5.35
N ALA A 145 6.21 -2.23 -6.42
CA ALA A 145 6.00 -2.95 -7.68
C ALA A 145 6.22 -4.46 -7.51
N ALA A 146 7.23 -4.86 -6.73
CA ALA A 146 7.48 -6.26 -6.41
C ALA A 146 6.34 -6.88 -5.59
N ASP A 147 5.80 -6.17 -4.61
CA ASP A 147 4.65 -6.63 -3.81
C ASP A 147 3.44 -6.97 -4.69
N ILE A 148 3.17 -6.15 -5.68
CA ILE A 148 2.03 -6.31 -6.60
C ILE A 148 2.30 -7.42 -7.61
N LEU A 149 3.45 -7.38 -8.25
CA LEU A 149 3.77 -8.23 -9.40
C LEU A 149 4.20 -9.65 -9.00
N ALA A 150 4.72 -9.86 -7.78
CA ALA A 150 5.04 -11.21 -7.27
C ALA A 150 3.83 -12.16 -7.29
N TYR A 151 2.65 -11.62 -7.14
CA TYR A 151 1.38 -12.38 -7.17
C TYR A 151 0.65 -12.27 -8.50
N HIS A 152 1.25 -11.68 -9.53
CA HIS A 152 0.58 -11.38 -10.79
C HIS A 152 -0.75 -10.63 -10.57
N ALA A 153 -0.77 -9.68 -9.64
CA ALA A 153 -1.99 -8.91 -9.35
C ALA A 153 -2.37 -8.05 -10.55
N THR A 154 -3.59 -8.25 -11.03
CA THR A 154 -4.14 -7.53 -12.18
C THR A 154 -4.79 -6.21 -11.77
N HIS A 155 -5.13 -6.08 -10.49
CA HIS A 155 -5.86 -4.92 -9.98
C HIS A 155 -5.31 -4.47 -8.62
N VAL A 156 -5.24 -3.16 -8.41
CA VAL A 156 -4.85 -2.55 -7.13
C VAL A 156 -5.85 -1.47 -6.75
N PRO A 157 -6.50 -1.56 -5.57
CA PRO A 157 -7.33 -0.48 -5.07
C PRO A 157 -6.42 0.68 -4.64
N VAL A 158 -6.48 1.77 -5.38
CA VAL A 158 -5.63 2.94 -5.15
C VAL A 158 -6.45 4.17 -4.78
N GLY A 159 -5.92 4.96 -3.85
CA GLY A 159 -6.30 6.36 -3.69
C GLY A 159 -5.53 7.25 -4.68
N ASP A 160 -5.94 8.51 -4.78
CA ASP A 160 -5.30 9.46 -5.72
C ASP A 160 -3.80 9.63 -5.47
N ASP A 161 -3.36 9.53 -4.22
CA ASP A 161 -1.97 9.64 -3.80
C ASP A 161 -1.10 8.44 -4.20
N GLN A 162 -1.69 7.32 -4.62
CA GLN A 162 -0.99 6.11 -5.02
C GLN A 162 -0.96 5.89 -6.54
N LYS A 163 -1.62 6.72 -7.32
CA LYS A 163 -1.67 6.58 -8.79
C LYS A 163 -0.28 6.55 -9.41
N GLN A 164 0.61 7.45 -8.99
CA GLN A 164 1.97 7.52 -9.53
C GLN A 164 2.80 6.26 -9.27
N HIS A 165 2.58 5.59 -8.12
CA HIS A 165 3.24 4.32 -7.80
C HIS A 165 2.73 3.18 -8.68
N LEU A 166 1.42 3.18 -8.97
CA LEU A 166 0.86 2.18 -9.86
C LEU A 166 1.32 2.38 -11.31
N GLU A 167 1.46 3.63 -11.77
CA GLU A 167 2.06 3.94 -13.08
C GLU A 167 3.49 3.40 -13.15
N LEU A 168 4.30 3.62 -12.12
CA LEU A 168 5.65 3.06 -12.06
C LEU A 168 5.65 1.52 -12.09
N THR A 169 4.72 0.88 -11.36
CA THR A 169 4.57 -0.58 -11.39
C THR A 169 4.27 -1.09 -12.80
N ARG A 170 3.41 -0.39 -13.54
CA ARG A 170 3.09 -0.70 -14.95
C ARG A 170 4.32 -0.53 -15.84
N ASP A 171 5.05 0.57 -15.69
CA ASP A 171 6.28 0.84 -16.45
C ASP A 171 7.34 -0.25 -16.21
N ILE A 172 7.51 -0.69 -14.97
CA ILE A 172 8.42 -1.79 -14.60
C ILE A 172 7.98 -3.10 -15.25
N ALA A 173 6.68 -3.45 -15.17
CA ALA A 173 6.16 -4.68 -15.78
C ALA A 173 6.35 -4.69 -17.30
N ILE A 174 5.99 -3.59 -17.97
CA ILE A 174 6.15 -3.44 -19.42
C ILE A 174 7.62 -3.54 -19.82
N LYS A 175 8.51 -2.83 -19.09
CA LYS A 175 9.95 -2.85 -19.38
C LYS A 175 10.55 -4.24 -19.16
N PHE A 176 10.18 -4.92 -18.05
CA PHE A 176 10.66 -6.27 -17.78
C PHE A 176 10.23 -7.22 -18.90
N ASN A 177 8.95 -7.25 -19.23
CA ASN A 177 8.42 -8.12 -20.27
C ASN A 177 9.09 -7.86 -21.64
N HIS A 178 9.33 -6.58 -21.97
CA HIS A 178 10.01 -6.20 -23.20
C HIS A 178 11.50 -6.62 -23.21
N ASP A 179 12.24 -6.30 -22.13
CA ASP A 179 13.70 -6.52 -22.08
C ASP A 179 14.06 -8.01 -22.08
N TYR A 180 13.17 -8.85 -21.51
CA TYR A 180 13.36 -10.31 -21.44
C TYR A 180 12.54 -11.08 -22.49
N GLU A 181 11.83 -10.37 -23.38
CA GLU A 181 11.01 -10.95 -24.45
C GLU A 181 9.97 -11.98 -23.92
N VAL A 182 9.32 -11.66 -22.82
CA VAL A 182 8.33 -12.50 -22.15
C VAL A 182 7.01 -11.76 -21.89
N ASN A 183 5.94 -12.48 -21.68
CA ASN A 183 4.68 -11.96 -21.15
C ASN A 183 4.46 -12.54 -19.72
N PHE A 184 5.36 -12.15 -18.80
CA PHE A 184 5.40 -12.74 -17.45
C PHE A 184 4.62 -11.92 -16.42
N PHE A 185 4.71 -10.60 -16.46
CA PHE A 185 3.98 -9.74 -15.53
C PHE A 185 2.75 -9.11 -16.19
N PRO A 186 1.58 -9.06 -15.50
CA PRO A 186 0.43 -8.32 -15.98
C PRO A 186 0.69 -6.81 -15.92
N VAL A 187 0.05 -6.07 -16.80
CA VAL A 187 -0.05 -4.61 -16.69
C VAL A 187 -1.20 -4.31 -15.75
N THR A 188 -0.88 -4.07 -14.49
CA THR A 188 -1.84 -3.90 -13.39
C THR A 188 -2.73 -2.68 -13.58
N GLU A 189 -4.03 -2.79 -13.28
CA GLU A 189 -5.01 -1.71 -13.41
C GLU A 189 -5.46 -1.17 -12.03
N PRO A 190 -5.77 0.14 -11.95
CA PRO A 190 -6.36 0.69 -10.75
C PRO A 190 -7.81 0.22 -10.61
N VAL A 191 -8.18 -0.28 -9.44
CA VAL A 191 -9.60 -0.38 -9.09
C VAL A 191 -10.03 0.98 -8.55
N ILE A 192 -10.71 1.74 -9.39
CA ILE A 192 -11.31 3.00 -9.00
C ILE A 192 -12.64 2.65 -8.33
N GLY A 193 -12.66 2.60 -7.00
CA GLY A 193 -13.91 2.51 -6.25
C GLY A 193 -14.52 3.90 -6.09
N GLY A 194 -15.83 3.94 -5.83
CA GLY A 194 -16.55 5.19 -5.55
C GLY A 194 -15.81 6.10 -4.56
N PRO A 195 -16.25 7.33 -4.32
CA PRO A 195 -15.48 8.35 -3.60
C PRO A 195 -14.98 7.77 -2.28
N ALA A 196 -13.68 7.44 -2.23
CA ALA A 196 -13.03 7.11 -0.97
C ALA A 196 -13.29 8.31 -0.06
N ALA A 197 -14.07 8.11 0.98
CA ALA A 197 -14.44 9.18 1.87
C ALA A 197 -13.14 9.77 2.44
N ARG A 198 -12.73 10.92 1.88
CA ARG A 198 -11.57 11.64 2.40
C ARG A 198 -11.95 12.18 3.77
N VAL A 199 -11.65 11.41 4.80
CA VAL A 199 -11.93 11.82 6.19
C VAL A 199 -10.99 12.95 6.54
N MET A 200 -11.56 14.07 6.93
CA MET A 200 -10.82 15.27 7.26
C MET A 200 -10.44 15.27 8.75
N SER A 201 -9.40 16.01 9.09
CA SER A 201 -8.99 16.25 10.49
C SER A 201 -10.12 16.91 11.27
N LEU A 202 -10.35 16.47 12.51
CA LEU A 202 -11.35 17.08 13.39
C LEU A 202 -11.00 18.50 13.83
N ARG A 203 -9.73 18.88 13.74
CA ARG A 203 -9.24 20.22 14.09
C ARG A 203 -9.10 21.17 12.91
N ASP A 204 -8.94 20.62 11.71
CA ASP A 204 -8.74 21.38 10.49
C ASP A 204 -9.44 20.66 9.34
N GLY A 205 -10.65 21.07 9.02
CA GLY A 205 -11.47 20.47 7.95
C GLY A 205 -10.88 20.62 6.54
N THR A 206 -9.77 21.34 6.36
CA THR A 206 -9.05 21.46 5.09
C THR A 206 -7.96 20.40 4.92
N LYS A 207 -7.53 19.76 6.02
CA LYS A 207 -6.49 18.73 6.04
C LYS A 207 -7.06 17.33 6.19
N LYS A 208 -6.46 16.36 5.48
CA LYS A 208 -6.80 14.94 5.64
C LYS A 208 -6.48 14.48 7.07
N MET A 209 -7.36 13.68 7.68
CA MET A 209 -7.09 13.02 8.95
C MET A 209 -5.80 12.18 8.82
N SER A 210 -4.85 12.42 9.72
CA SER A 210 -3.54 11.78 9.69
C SER A 210 -3.23 11.12 11.02
N LYS A 211 -2.73 9.88 10.97
CA LYS A 211 -2.24 9.17 12.15
C LYS A 211 -0.93 9.75 12.71
N SER A 212 -0.20 10.52 11.92
CA SER A 212 1.04 11.19 12.31
C SER A 212 0.84 12.62 12.82
N ASP A 213 -0.41 13.10 12.94
CA ASP A 213 -0.67 14.40 13.56
C ASP A 213 -0.26 14.36 15.06
N PRO A 214 0.46 15.35 15.58
CA PRO A 214 0.88 15.37 16.97
C PRO A 214 -0.28 15.45 17.97
N SER A 215 -1.45 15.91 17.55
CA SER A 215 -2.65 16.04 18.39
C SER A 215 -3.63 14.88 18.17
N ASP A 216 -3.92 14.13 19.23
CA ASP A 216 -4.96 13.10 19.21
C ASP A 216 -6.38 13.66 18.95
N LEU A 217 -6.59 14.94 19.24
CA LEU A 217 -7.88 15.61 18.98
C LEU A 217 -8.14 15.86 17.48
N SER A 218 -7.15 15.62 16.62
CA SER A 218 -7.27 15.77 15.16
C SER A 218 -7.93 14.55 14.49
N ARG A 219 -8.05 13.42 15.21
CA ARG A 219 -8.44 12.13 14.63
C ARG A 219 -9.35 11.32 15.56
N ILE A 220 -10.05 10.37 14.97
CA ILE A 220 -10.75 9.30 15.68
C ILE A 220 -9.90 8.04 15.53
N ASN A 221 -9.36 7.53 16.62
CA ASN A 221 -8.66 6.27 16.66
C ASN A 221 -9.68 5.12 16.63
N THR A 222 -9.37 4.04 15.91
CA THR A 222 -10.27 2.88 15.78
C THR A 222 -10.41 2.09 17.08
N VAL A 223 -9.40 2.19 17.95
CA VAL A 223 -9.46 1.73 19.35
C VAL A 223 -9.29 2.96 20.22
N SER A 224 -10.34 3.40 20.85
CA SER A 224 -10.35 4.56 21.74
C SER A 224 -10.89 4.16 23.10
N TYR A 225 -10.09 4.35 24.12
CA TYR A 225 -10.52 4.23 25.53
C TYR A 225 -11.21 5.53 25.99
N THR A 226 -12.06 6.11 25.16
CA THR A 226 -12.76 7.37 25.49
C THR A 226 -13.57 7.29 26.78
N HIS A 227 -14.07 6.11 27.14
CA HIS A 227 -14.75 5.88 28.41
C HIS A 227 -13.84 6.02 29.64
N LEU A 228 -12.52 5.80 29.50
CA LEU A 228 -11.56 6.01 30.59
C LEU A 228 -11.22 7.50 30.76
N ARG A 229 -11.21 8.26 29.66
CA ARG A 229 -10.93 9.71 29.70
C ARG A 229 -12.09 10.55 30.23
N ALA A 230 -13.31 10.05 30.17
CA ALA A 230 -14.49 10.74 30.71
C ALA A 230 -14.49 10.81 32.25
N HIS A 231 -13.66 10.04 32.94
CA HIS A 231 -13.52 10.03 34.40
C HIS A 231 -12.29 10.80 34.90
N GLU A 232 -11.48 11.39 34.02
CA GLU A 232 -10.27 12.15 34.36
C GLU A 232 -10.50 13.69 34.29
N THR A 233 -11.72 14.13 34.01
CA THR A 233 -12.18 15.52 34.08
C THR A 233 -13.26 15.65 35.16
#